data_48270abbc1e52d4cf01de421d9d93749
#
_entry.id   48270abbc1e52d4cf01de421d9d93749
#
_cell.length_a   1.000
_cell.length_b   1.000
_cell.length_c   1.000
_cell.angle_alpha   90.00
_cell.angle_beta   90.00
_cell.angle_gamma   90.00
#
_symmetry.space_group_name_H-M   'P 1'
#
loop_
_entity.id
_entity.type
_entity.pdbx_description
1 polymer ?
#
loop_
_entity_poly.entity_id
_entity_poly.type
_entity_poly.pdbx_seq_one_letter_code
_entity_poly.pdbx_strand_id
1 'polypeptide(L)'
;MKKRQEIGRGLRLPVNIEGQRVYDDNVNVLTVIANESYADFSRKLQTEIEEETGIHFGGRIKNRDNRRVVRFQKSRALDPTFKELWDKIKYRTTYRVAIDLNKLIAEAVDELTQVTISRPHIAETKTRIDAMDGDDGFMVREVGFNTYAVRQVKSRVPNLLSAIQHRTQMTRRVIFDILDRAQMFNQLMVNPQQVIDETSRTINRTKRRLAVDGVKYHKTGQSYDMMLFENYELETYLYDAIMKSGAVAVADADKTIYDYVAVDSEIEYNFMKSLEENADVKFYVKLPSWFKIDTPVGKYNPDWAVAFGGDKVVYFVAETKGSDDLRDNHLSDSEQGKITSARRHFDEIGAPYLAPVSSLESVITKLEN
;
A
#
# COMPACT_ATOMS: atom_id res chain seq x y z
N MET A 1 -1.61 8.08 29.18
CA MET A 1 -0.19 7.67 28.99
C MET A 1 0.00 6.16 28.97
N LYS A 2 -0.52 5.40 29.93
CA LYS A 2 -0.28 3.94 30.01
C LYS A 2 -0.72 3.18 28.75
N LYS A 3 -1.94 3.40 28.26
CA LYS A 3 -2.49 2.77 27.03
C LYS A 3 -1.65 3.07 25.78
N ARG A 4 -1.17 4.31 25.62
CA ARG A 4 -0.32 4.71 24.48
C ARG A 4 1.07 4.05 24.54
N GLN A 5 1.63 3.87 25.74
CA GLN A 5 2.89 3.14 25.92
C GLN A 5 2.75 1.63 25.66
N GLU A 6 1.63 1.04 26.05
CA GLU A 6 1.34 -0.39 25.82
C GLU A 6 1.23 -0.67 24.32
N ILE A 7 0.45 0.13 23.59
CA ILE A 7 0.35 0.03 22.12
C ILE A 7 1.70 0.29 21.46
N GLY A 8 2.42 1.35 21.87
CA GLY A 8 3.73 1.68 21.32
C GLY A 8 4.81 0.61 21.56
N ARG A 9 4.67 -0.21 22.60
CA ARG A 9 5.53 -1.39 22.83
C ARG A 9 5.14 -2.54 21.90
N GLY A 10 3.85 -2.77 21.72
CA GLY A 10 3.34 -3.81 20.82
C GLY A 10 3.64 -3.55 19.35
N LEU A 11 3.69 -2.28 18.94
CA LEU A 11 4.00 -1.87 17.56
C LEU A 11 5.51 -1.89 17.22
N ARG A 12 6.38 -2.29 18.15
CA ARG A 12 7.80 -2.45 17.84
C ARG A 12 8.01 -3.65 16.93
N LEU A 13 8.73 -3.42 15.83
CA LEU A 13 9.15 -4.52 14.96
C LEU A 13 9.96 -5.54 15.75
N PRO A 14 9.64 -6.84 15.68
CA PRO A 14 10.41 -7.90 16.31
C PRO A 14 11.82 -7.96 15.70
N VAL A 15 12.71 -8.58 16.44
CA VAL A 15 14.10 -8.76 16.06
C VAL A 15 14.36 -10.25 15.96
N ASN A 16 14.97 -10.71 14.86
CA ASN A 16 15.36 -12.09 14.68
C ASN A 16 16.56 -12.46 15.57
N ILE A 17 16.95 -13.71 15.59
CA ILE A 17 18.10 -14.21 16.39
C ILE A 17 19.44 -13.57 16.00
N GLU A 18 19.52 -12.95 14.83
CA GLU A 18 20.71 -12.25 14.30
C GLU A 18 20.68 -10.75 14.67
N GLY A 19 19.68 -10.28 15.41
CA GLY A 19 19.55 -8.88 15.82
C GLY A 19 18.97 -7.95 14.75
N GLN A 20 18.45 -8.48 13.64
CA GLN A 20 17.86 -7.70 12.55
C GLN A 20 16.36 -7.50 12.76
N ARG A 21 15.82 -6.34 12.33
CA ARG A 21 14.38 -6.06 12.36
C ARG A 21 13.64 -6.90 11.31
N VAL A 22 12.56 -7.55 11.73
CA VAL A 22 11.70 -8.35 10.85
C VAL A 22 10.61 -7.45 10.28
N TYR A 23 10.50 -7.43 8.94
CA TYR A 23 9.51 -6.63 8.19
C TYR A 23 8.47 -7.51 7.49
N ASP A 24 8.24 -8.73 8.01
CA ASP A 24 7.23 -9.65 7.47
C ASP A 24 5.87 -9.34 8.11
N ASP A 25 4.87 -9.04 7.29
CA ASP A 25 3.52 -8.70 7.74
C ASP A 25 2.84 -9.85 8.49
N ASN A 26 3.20 -11.12 8.20
CA ASN A 26 2.67 -12.28 8.92
C ASN A 26 3.27 -12.42 10.33
N VAL A 27 4.47 -11.89 10.56
CA VAL A 27 5.14 -11.88 11.86
C VAL A 27 4.77 -10.63 12.65
N ASN A 28 4.51 -9.51 11.96
CA ASN A 28 4.24 -8.20 12.55
C ASN A 28 2.76 -7.99 12.90
N VAL A 29 2.08 -9.05 13.33
CA VAL A 29 0.66 -8.98 13.74
C VAL A 29 0.56 -8.64 15.20
N LEU A 30 -0.05 -7.50 15.53
CA LEU A 30 -0.43 -7.14 16.89
C LEU A 30 -1.92 -7.47 17.12
N THR A 31 -2.19 -8.37 18.05
CA THR A 31 -3.57 -8.68 18.48
C THR A 31 -3.89 -7.86 19.72
N VAL A 32 -4.92 -7.02 19.65
CA VAL A 32 -5.41 -6.21 20.76
C VAL A 32 -6.81 -6.70 21.14
N ILE A 33 -6.97 -7.12 22.37
CA ILE A 33 -8.30 -7.45 22.95
C ILE A 33 -8.75 -6.18 23.69
N ALA A 34 -9.72 -5.48 23.12
CA ALA A 34 -10.17 -4.19 23.63
C ALA A 34 -11.48 -4.33 24.43
N ASN A 35 -11.56 -3.64 25.59
CA ASN A 35 -12.84 -3.30 26.19
C ASN A 35 -13.41 -2.03 25.52
N GLU A 36 -14.66 -1.67 25.81
CA GLU A 36 -15.34 -0.51 25.21
C GLU A 36 -14.51 0.79 25.29
N SER A 37 -13.95 1.09 26.45
CA SER A 37 -13.08 2.26 26.66
C SER A 37 -11.78 2.20 25.84
N TYR A 38 -11.30 1.02 25.53
CA TYR A 38 -10.08 0.83 24.73
C TYR A 38 -10.36 0.98 23.23
N ALA A 39 -11.54 0.57 22.76
CA ALA A 39 -11.96 0.72 21.37
C ALA A 39 -12.02 2.20 20.95
N ASP A 40 -12.61 3.06 21.78
CA ASP A 40 -12.68 4.49 21.53
C ASP A 40 -11.30 5.17 21.55
N PHE A 41 -10.45 4.77 22.49
CA PHE A 41 -9.08 5.25 22.55
C PHE A 41 -8.27 4.81 21.32
N SER A 42 -8.41 3.57 20.88
CA SER A 42 -7.72 3.05 19.70
C SER A 42 -8.15 3.76 18.43
N ARG A 43 -9.44 4.04 18.29
CA ARG A 43 -9.98 4.80 17.15
C ARG A 43 -9.41 6.21 17.08
N LYS A 44 -9.37 6.93 18.22
CA LYS A 44 -8.78 8.28 18.30
C LYS A 44 -7.29 8.27 17.96
N LEU A 45 -6.55 7.27 18.48
CA LEU A 45 -5.13 7.13 18.19
C LEU A 45 -4.86 6.82 16.72
N GLN A 46 -5.71 6.04 16.08
CA GLN A 46 -5.63 5.76 14.64
C GLN A 46 -5.78 7.03 13.82
N THR A 47 -6.85 7.79 14.09
CA THR A 47 -7.08 9.08 13.41
C THR A 47 -5.88 10.02 13.59
N GLU A 48 -5.34 10.12 14.80
CA GLU A 48 -4.16 10.95 15.08
C GLU A 48 -2.92 10.50 14.28
N ILE A 49 -2.67 9.19 14.18
CA ILE A 49 -1.54 8.65 13.41
C ILE A 49 -1.77 8.82 11.90
N GLU A 50 -3.00 8.64 11.41
CA GLU A 50 -3.36 8.88 10.01
C GLU A 50 -3.13 10.35 9.60
N GLU A 51 -3.53 11.29 10.46
CA GLU A 51 -3.30 12.72 10.25
C GLU A 51 -1.81 13.08 10.28
N GLU A 52 -1.03 12.49 11.20
CA GLU A 52 0.41 12.77 11.32
C GLU A 52 1.24 12.14 10.21
N THR A 53 0.89 10.93 9.77
CA THR A 53 1.72 10.12 8.86
C THR A 53 1.21 10.04 7.43
N GLY A 54 -0.05 10.39 7.20
CA GLY A 54 -0.75 10.19 5.93
C GLY A 54 -1.00 8.71 5.58
N ILE A 55 -0.79 7.80 6.55
CA ILE A 55 -0.99 6.35 6.35
C ILE A 55 -2.38 5.97 6.86
N HIS A 56 -3.29 5.63 5.96
CA HIS A 56 -4.62 5.17 6.34
C HIS A 56 -4.59 3.75 6.92
N PHE A 57 -5.21 3.58 8.09
CA PHE A 57 -5.40 2.30 8.75
C PHE A 57 -6.65 1.54 8.30
N GLY A 58 -7.47 2.14 7.47
CA GLY A 58 -8.64 1.49 6.88
C GLY A 58 -8.27 0.14 6.26
N GLY A 59 -8.95 -0.92 6.66
CA GLY A 59 -8.67 -2.29 6.23
C GLY A 59 -7.48 -3.00 6.89
N ARG A 60 -6.60 -2.30 7.64
CA ARG A 60 -5.48 -2.91 8.37
C ARG A 60 -5.85 -3.41 9.76
N ILE A 61 -6.89 -2.87 10.36
CA ILE A 61 -7.38 -3.27 11.68
C ILE A 61 -8.62 -4.11 11.51
N LYS A 62 -8.52 -5.36 11.93
CA LYS A 62 -9.55 -6.38 11.75
C LYS A 62 -10.15 -6.76 13.10
N ASN A 63 -11.49 -6.77 13.20
CA ASN A 63 -12.15 -7.19 14.44
C ASN A 63 -12.22 -8.73 14.52
N ARG A 64 -11.59 -9.30 15.54
CA ARG A 64 -11.53 -10.75 15.74
C ARG A 64 -12.91 -11.41 15.99
N ASP A 65 -13.84 -10.67 16.58
CA ASP A 65 -15.17 -11.21 16.92
C ASP A 65 -16.06 -11.44 15.69
N ASN A 66 -15.71 -10.83 14.55
CA ASN A 66 -16.43 -10.95 13.28
C ASN A 66 -15.79 -11.98 12.33
N ARG A 67 -15.01 -12.92 12.84
CA ARG A 67 -14.41 -13.97 12.02
C ARG A 67 -15.45 -14.89 11.44
N ARG A 68 -15.43 -15.07 10.11
CA ARG A 68 -16.07 -16.20 9.43
C ARG A 68 -15.00 -17.02 8.74
N VAL A 69 -15.10 -18.33 8.85
CA VAL A 69 -14.26 -19.27 8.11
C VAL A 69 -14.84 -19.40 6.72
N VAL A 70 -14.09 -18.98 5.72
CA VAL A 70 -14.45 -19.15 4.31
C VAL A 70 -14.01 -20.54 3.88
N ARG A 71 -14.92 -21.32 3.34
CA ARG A 71 -14.68 -22.70 2.95
C ARG A 71 -14.46 -22.82 1.45
N PHE A 72 -13.42 -23.55 1.09
CA PHE A 72 -13.14 -23.89 -0.29
C PHE A 72 -14.12 -24.93 -0.84
N GLN A 73 -14.71 -24.64 -1.99
CA GLN A 73 -15.67 -25.51 -2.66
C GLN A 73 -14.98 -26.33 -3.76
N LYS A 74 -14.53 -27.55 -3.45
CA LYS A 74 -13.80 -28.42 -4.39
C LYS A 74 -14.51 -28.63 -5.71
N SER A 75 -15.84 -28.81 -5.70
CA SER A 75 -16.64 -28.98 -6.92
C SER A 75 -16.53 -27.79 -7.87
N ARG A 76 -16.53 -26.56 -7.33
CA ARG A 76 -16.42 -25.32 -8.09
C ARG A 76 -14.99 -25.10 -8.61
N ALA A 77 -13.99 -25.53 -7.88
CA ALA A 77 -12.59 -25.45 -8.35
C ALA A 77 -12.31 -26.43 -9.51
N LEU A 78 -13.18 -27.40 -9.74
CA LEU A 78 -13.12 -28.30 -10.90
C LEU A 78 -13.84 -27.75 -12.14
N ASP A 79 -14.55 -26.62 -12.00
CA ASP A 79 -15.24 -25.97 -13.10
C ASP A 79 -14.27 -25.64 -14.24
N PRO A 80 -14.60 -25.99 -15.50
CA PRO A 80 -13.73 -25.69 -16.63
C PRO A 80 -13.41 -24.18 -16.78
N THR A 81 -14.38 -23.31 -16.51
CA THR A 81 -14.22 -21.86 -16.62
C THR A 81 -13.19 -21.35 -15.60
N PHE A 82 -13.22 -21.86 -14.37
CA PHE A 82 -12.20 -21.52 -13.38
C PHE A 82 -10.80 -22.02 -13.79
N LYS A 83 -10.70 -23.24 -14.29
CA LYS A 83 -9.42 -23.80 -14.76
C LYS A 83 -8.83 -22.97 -15.90
N GLU A 84 -9.64 -22.60 -16.88
CA GLU A 84 -9.21 -21.75 -17.98
C GLU A 84 -8.78 -20.35 -17.51
N LEU A 85 -9.53 -19.75 -16.59
CA LEU A 85 -9.16 -18.49 -15.96
C LEU A 85 -7.81 -18.60 -15.27
N TRP A 86 -7.65 -19.65 -14.44
CA TRP A 86 -6.42 -19.88 -13.69
C TRP A 86 -5.21 -20.14 -14.62
N ASP A 87 -5.40 -20.95 -15.66
CA ASP A 87 -4.37 -21.26 -16.62
C ASP A 87 -3.80 -20.03 -17.34
N LYS A 88 -4.59 -18.96 -17.47
CA LYS A 88 -4.14 -17.71 -18.06
C LYS A 88 -3.31 -16.84 -17.11
N ILE A 89 -3.59 -16.86 -15.81
CA ILE A 89 -3.01 -15.92 -14.85
C ILE A 89 -1.95 -16.53 -13.91
N LYS A 90 -1.85 -17.86 -13.83
CA LYS A 90 -1.00 -18.57 -12.85
C LYS A 90 0.51 -18.39 -13.04
N TYR A 91 0.97 -17.85 -14.15
CA TYR A 91 2.39 -17.79 -14.48
C TYR A 91 3.15 -16.77 -13.65
N ARG A 92 4.31 -17.20 -13.15
CA ARG A 92 5.23 -16.32 -12.42
C ARG A 92 6.21 -15.67 -13.39
N THR A 93 6.55 -14.43 -13.07
CA THR A 93 7.57 -13.68 -13.81
C THR A 93 8.67 -13.21 -12.87
N THR A 94 9.81 -12.92 -13.45
CA THR A 94 10.87 -12.11 -12.84
C THR A 94 11.00 -10.82 -13.64
N TYR A 95 11.57 -9.78 -13.04
CA TYR A 95 11.76 -8.53 -13.75
C TYR A 95 13.21 -8.05 -13.71
N ARG A 96 13.57 -7.22 -14.67
CA ARG A 96 14.78 -6.43 -14.71
C ARG A 96 14.43 -4.96 -14.82
N VAL A 97 15.24 -4.11 -14.17
CA VAL A 97 15.08 -2.67 -14.22
C VAL A 97 16.34 -2.07 -14.83
N ALA A 98 16.16 -1.20 -15.84
CA ALA A 98 17.22 -0.37 -16.37
C ALA A 98 16.86 1.10 -16.04
N ILE A 99 17.69 1.76 -15.21
CA ILE A 99 17.54 3.17 -14.88
C ILE A 99 18.58 3.96 -15.69
N ASP A 100 18.11 4.89 -16.49
CA ASP A 100 18.97 5.87 -17.14
C ASP A 100 19.43 6.90 -16.11
N LEU A 101 20.72 6.88 -15.77
CA LEU A 101 21.32 7.80 -14.79
C LEU A 101 21.28 9.25 -15.25
N ASN A 102 21.43 9.52 -16.56
CA ASN A 102 21.38 10.89 -17.06
C ASN A 102 19.97 11.47 -16.91
N LYS A 103 18.97 10.66 -17.22
CA LYS A 103 17.56 11.01 -17.02
C LYS A 103 17.26 11.22 -15.54
N LEU A 104 17.75 10.36 -14.66
CA LEU A 104 17.59 10.48 -13.20
C LEU A 104 18.19 11.80 -12.71
N ILE A 105 19.41 12.15 -13.13
CA ILE A 105 20.07 13.38 -12.73
C ILE A 105 19.27 14.60 -13.23
N ALA A 106 18.88 14.61 -14.51
CA ALA A 106 18.14 15.73 -15.10
C ALA A 106 16.82 15.98 -14.36
N GLU A 107 16.00 14.95 -14.17
CA GLU A 107 14.71 15.06 -13.51
C GLU A 107 14.84 15.42 -12.02
N ALA A 108 15.85 14.88 -11.31
CA ALA A 108 16.11 15.24 -9.92
C ALA A 108 16.56 16.70 -9.78
N VAL A 109 17.34 17.20 -10.71
CA VAL A 109 17.76 18.61 -10.76
C VAL A 109 16.57 19.53 -11.00
N ASP A 110 15.74 19.21 -12.00
CA ASP A 110 14.54 20.01 -12.33
C ASP A 110 13.61 20.13 -11.13
N GLU A 111 13.38 19.01 -10.43
CA GLU A 111 12.54 18.99 -9.23
C GLU A 111 13.16 19.79 -8.08
N LEU A 112 14.46 19.62 -7.80
CA LEU A 112 15.14 20.30 -6.71
C LEU A 112 15.24 21.80 -6.93
N THR A 113 15.32 22.28 -8.17
CA THR A 113 15.33 23.72 -8.46
C THR A 113 14.02 24.42 -8.06
N GLN A 114 12.93 23.69 -7.93
CA GLN A 114 11.64 24.21 -7.48
C GLN A 114 11.48 24.18 -5.94
N VAL A 115 12.41 23.53 -5.23
CA VAL A 115 12.33 23.39 -3.77
C VAL A 115 12.86 24.66 -3.08
N THR A 116 12.03 25.23 -2.22
CA THR A 116 12.44 26.33 -1.36
C THR A 116 12.97 25.81 -0.04
N ILE A 117 14.23 26.14 0.28
CA ILE A 117 14.83 25.82 1.57
C ILE A 117 14.56 26.95 2.55
N SER A 118 13.86 26.66 3.62
CA SER A 118 13.51 27.59 4.67
C SER A 118 14.46 27.51 5.87
N ARG A 119 14.58 28.60 6.62
CA ARG A 119 15.33 28.58 7.88
C ARG A 119 14.64 27.64 8.88
N PRO A 120 15.41 26.89 9.67
CA PRO A 120 14.81 26.01 10.67
C PRO A 120 14.10 26.83 11.75
N HIS A 121 12.94 26.33 12.16
CA HIS A 121 12.17 26.90 13.25
C HIS A 121 12.21 25.93 14.44
N ILE A 122 12.34 26.48 15.65
CA ILE A 122 12.17 25.71 16.88
C ILE A 122 10.73 25.96 17.35
N ALA A 123 9.95 24.90 17.42
CA ALA A 123 8.63 24.92 18.03
C ALA A 123 8.77 24.54 19.50
N GLU A 124 8.38 25.45 20.39
CA GLU A 124 8.26 25.20 21.84
C GLU A 124 6.79 25.04 22.18
N THR A 125 6.39 23.82 22.56
CA THR A 125 5.04 23.56 23.05
C THR A 125 5.10 23.42 24.57
N LYS A 126 4.44 24.31 25.31
CA LYS A 126 4.27 24.20 26.75
C LYS A 126 3.00 23.44 27.03
N THR A 127 3.13 22.29 27.65
CA THR A 127 2.00 21.49 28.09
C THR A 127 1.94 21.46 29.60
N ARG A 128 0.75 21.66 30.14
CA ARG A 128 0.45 21.46 31.55
C ARG A 128 -0.20 20.10 31.74
N ILE A 129 0.34 19.35 32.69
CA ILE A 129 -0.20 18.05 33.08
C ILE A 129 -0.93 18.28 34.42
N ASP A 130 -2.25 18.22 34.37
CA ASP A 130 -3.06 18.30 35.57
C ASP A 130 -3.49 16.89 35.98
N ALA A 131 -3.35 16.55 37.27
CA ALA A 131 -3.89 15.30 37.81
C ALA A 131 -5.41 15.44 37.91
N MET A 132 -6.16 14.46 37.41
CA MET A 132 -7.59 14.40 37.66
C MET A 132 -7.86 13.80 39.03
N ASP A 133 -8.78 14.41 39.79
CA ASP A 133 -9.25 13.86 41.06
C ASP A 133 -9.98 12.54 40.79
N GLY A 134 -9.40 11.42 41.27
CA GLY A 134 -9.86 10.06 41.04
C GLY A 134 -8.84 9.21 40.27
N ASP A 135 -9.14 7.92 40.13
CA ASP A 135 -8.25 6.93 39.50
C ASP A 135 -8.15 7.09 37.95
N ASP A 136 -8.63 8.20 37.40
CA ASP A 136 -8.83 8.41 35.96
C ASP A 136 -7.64 9.02 35.19
N GLY A 137 -6.49 9.25 35.82
CA GLY A 137 -5.27 9.61 35.12
C GLY A 137 -4.96 11.10 35.05
N PHE A 138 -4.21 11.52 34.02
CA PHE A 138 -3.75 12.90 33.84
C PHE A 138 -4.38 13.53 32.62
N MET A 139 -4.81 14.78 32.72
CA MET A 139 -5.20 15.60 31.58
C MET A 139 -3.99 16.40 31.10
N VAL A 140 -3.68 16.28 29.84
CA VAL A 140 -2.65 17.09 29.19
C VAL A 140 -3.33 18.23 28.46
N ARG A 141 -3.05 19.47 28.89
CA ARG A 141 -3.57 20.67 28.24
C ARG A 141 -2.40 21.45 27.64
N GLU A 142 -2.50 21.78 26.37
CA GLU A 142 -1.55 22.68 25.74
C GLU A 142 -1.77 24.09 26.24
N VAL A 143 -0.75 24.70 26.84
CA VAL A 143 -0.85 26.01 27.54
C VAL A 143 -0.24 27.11 26.71
N GLY A 144 0.61 26.77 25.74
CA GLY A 144 1.22 27.75 24.86
C GLY A 144 2.06 27.11 23.77
N PHE A 145 2.03 27.74 22.62
CA PHE A 145 2.85 27.41 21.45
C PHE A 145 3.65 28.62 21.04
N ASN A 146 4.98 28.48 20.98
CA ASN A 146 5.86 29.53 20.50
C ASN A 146 6.75 28.98 19.38
N THR A 147 6.90 29.74 18.32
CA THR A 147 7.80 29.40 17.22
C THR A 147 8.93 30.43 17.14
N TYR A 148 10.16 29.94 17.17
CA TYR A 148 11.36 30.78 17.08
C TYR A 148 12.14 30.46 15.82
N ALA A 149 12.43 31.49 15.00
CA ALA A 149 13.33 31.32 13.88
C ALA A 149 14.78 31.23 14.37
N VAL A 150 15.50 30.20 13.95
CA VAL A 150 16.92 30.05 14.26
C VAL A 150 17.72 31.05 13.44
N ARG A 151 18.31 32.05 14.11
CA ARG A 151 19.08 33.12 13.42
C ARG A 151 20.46 32.67 12.94
N GLN A 152 21.07 31.68 13.59
CA GLN A 152 22.37 31.11 13.20
C GLN A 152 22.37 29.61 13.43
N VAL A 153 22.69 28.85 12.37
CA VAL A 153 22.93 27.40 12.47
C VAL A 153 24.38 27.20 12.88
N LYS A 154 24.64 27.07 14.18
CA LYS A 154 25.98 26.71 14.71
C LYS A 154 26.23 25.19 14.69
N SER A 155 25.46 24.40 13.92
CA SER A 155 25.67 22.97 13.84
C SER A 155 26.87 22.64 12.94
N ARG A 156 27.61 21.59 13.31
CA ARG A 156 28.54 20.95 12.38
C ARG A 156 27.72 20.53 11.15
N VAL A 157 28.08 21.06 9.98
CA VAL A 157 27.49 20.60 8.73
C VAL A 157 27.73 19.08 8.66
N PRO A 158 26.69 18.23 8.65
CA PRO A 158 26.89 16.79 8.55
C PRO A 158 27.59 16.48 7.23
N ASN A 159 28.25 15.31 7.14
CA ASN A 159 28.82 14.89 5.86
C ASN A 159 27.65 14.64 4.86
N LEU A 160 27.27 15.71 4.17
CA LEU A 160 26.10 15.80 3.28
C LEU A 160 26.07 14.64 2.29
N LEU A 161 27.19 14.43 1.58
CA LEU A 161 27.26 13.36 0.56
C LEU A 161 27.09 11.98 1.18
N SER A 162 27.68 11.76 2.36
CA SER A 162 27.55 10.48 3.06
C SER A 162 26.12 10.25 3.55
N ALA A 163 25.46 11.27 4.09
CA ALA A 163 24.08 11.18 4.57
C ALA A 163 23.09 10.86 3.43
N ILE A 164 23.22 11.56 2.30
CA ILE A 164 22.38 11.31 1.13
C ILE A 164 22.70 9.96 0.50
N GLN A 165 23.99 9.58 0.39
CA GLN A 165 24.42 8.29 -0.12
C GLN A 165 23.77 7.13 0.66
N HIS A 166 23.79 7.23 1.99
CA HIS A 166 23.21 6.19 2.84
C HIS A 166 21.70 6.03 2.64
N ARG A 167 21.00 7.14 2.40
CA ARG A 167 19.55 7.14 2.21
C ARG A 167 19.11 6.74 0.79
N THR A 168 19.93 7.03 -0.21
CA THR A 168 19.56 6.85 -1.63
C THR A 168 20.23 5.67 -2.30
N GLN A 169 21.33 5.18 -1.71
CA GLN A 169 22.22 4.16 -2.28
C GLN A 169 22.81 4.59 -3.64
N MET A 170 22.92 5.92 -3.87
CA MET A 170 23.55 6.48 -5.05
C MET A 170 25.04 6.74 -4.82
N THR A 171 25.83 6.78 -5.89
CA THR A 171 27.25 7.14 -5.77
C THR A 171 27.41 8.60 -5.41
N ARG A 172 28.50 8.93 -4.69
CA ARG A 172 28.79 10.33 -4.31
C ARG A 172 28.92 11.26 -5.51
N ARG A 173 29.42 10.74 -6.63
CA ARG A 173 29.56 11.52 -7.88
C ARG A 173 28.21 11.97 -8.41
N VAL A 174 27.23 11.04 -8.46
CA VAL A 174 25.85 11.37 -8.91
C VAL A 174 25.19 12.37 -7.97
N ILE A 175 25.34 12.16 -6.65
CA ILE A 175 24.78 13.07 -5.63
C ILE A 175 25.39 14.46 -5.77
N PHE A 176 26.72 14.54 -5.94
CA PHE A 176 27.41 15.82 -6.12
C PHE A 176 26.92 16.53 -7.37
N ASP A 177 26.83 15.84 -8.50
CA ASP A 177 26.35 16.40 -9.77
C ASP A 177 24.91 16.95 -9.65
N ILE A 178 24.02 16.25 -8.96
CA ILE A 178 22.65 16.72 -8.68
C ILE A 178 22.67 17.98 -7.82
N LEU A 179 23.40 17.97 -6.70
CA LEU A 179 23.46 19.11 -5.77
C LEU A 179 24.07 20.36 -6.41
N ASP A 180 25.11 20.18 -7.20
CA ASP A 180 25.81 21.27 -7.91
C ASP A 180 24.89 21.89 -8.95
N ARG A 181 24.33 21.10 -9.84
CA ARG A 181 23.44 21.58 -10.91
C ARG A 181 22.14 22.18 -10.37
N ALA A 182 21.59 21.65 -9.28
CA ALA A 182 20.42 22.21 -8.60
C ALA A 182 20.77 23.39 -7.67
N GLN A 183 22.03 23.80 -7.59
CA GLN A 183 22.54 24.88 -6.73
C GLN A 183 22.22 24.69 -5.23
N MET A 184 22.06 23.46 -4.80
CA MET A 184 21.71 23.13 -3.41
C MET A 184 22.85 23.42 -2.42
N PHE A 185 24.10 23.48 -2.87
CA PHE A 185 25.24 23.88 -2.02
C PHE A 185 25.07 25.30 -1.46
N ASN A 186 24.46 26.20 -2.21
CA ASN A 186 24.19 27.57 -1.76
C ASN A 186 23.15 27.61 -0.63
N GLN A 187 22.33 26.60 -0.51
CA GLN A 187 21.25 26.49 0.49
C GLN A 187 21.69 25.81 1.81
N LEU A 188 22.90 25.23 1.84
CA LEU A 188 23.41 24.54 3.02
C LEU A 188 23.52 25.43 4.25
N MET A 189 23.87 26.71 4.07
CA MET A 189 23.97 27.65 5.19
C MET A 189 22.59 28.10 5.71
N VAL A 190 21.53 27.85 4.96
CA VAL A 190 20.16 28.16 5.36
C VAL A 190 19.61 27.03 6.22
N ASN A 191 19.62 25.77 5.72
CA ASN A 191 19.13 24.60 6.42
C ASN A 191 19.74 23.31 5.86
N PRO A 192 20.88 22.84 6.37
CA PRO A 192 21.57 21.65 5.86
C PRO A 192 20.74 20.39 5.99
N GLN A 193 19.91 20.28 7.04
CA GLN A 193 19.06 19.09 7.24
C GLN A 193 17.95 19.02 6.18
N GLN A 194 17.29 20.13 5.89
CA GLN A 194 16.27 20.18 4.85
C GLN A 194 16.87 19.89 3.46
N VAL A 195 18.08 20.38 3.17
CA VAL A 195 18.78 20.01 1.93
C VAL A 195 19.01 18.51 1.82
N ILE A 196 19.45 17.84 2.91
CA ILE A 196 19.62 16.38 2.95
C ILE A 196 18.28 15.67 2.71
N ASP A 197 17.24 16.12 3.41
CA ASP A 197 15.93 15.47 3.37
C ASP A 197 15.27 15.61 2.00
N GLU A 198 15.23 16.83 1.44
CA GLU A 198 14.63 17.07 0.14
C GLU A 198 15.41 16.40 -1.00
N THR A 199 16.75 16.49 -0.99
CA THR A 199 17.58 15.81 -1.99
C THR A 199 17.37 14.28 -1.94
N SER A 200 17.37 13.71 -0.75
CA SER A 200 17.17 12.27 -0.58
C SER A 200 15.76 11.84 -1.04
N ARG A 201 14.74 12.62 -0.70
CA ARG A 201 13.34 12.37 -1.10
C ARG A 201 13.18 12.42 -2.61
N THR A 202 13.69 13.48 -3.24
CA THR A 202 13.62 13.67 -4.68
C THR A 202 14.33 12.55 -5.44
N ILE A 203 15.58 12.24 -5.09
CA ILE A 203 16.33 11.14 -5.72
C ILE A 203 15.57 9.82 -5.61
N ASN A 204 15.05 9.49 -4.42
CA ASN A 204 14.35 8.23 -4.21
C ASN A 204 13.00 8.17 -4.96
N ARG A 205 12.29 9.29 -5.06
CA ARG A 205 11.04 9.39 -5.84
C ARG A 205 11.31 9.20 -7.33
N THR A 206 12.26 9.94 -7.88
CA THR A 206 12.67 9.85 -9.29
C THR A 206 13.18 8.45 -9.63
N LYS A 207 14.01 7.87 -8.76
CA LYS A 207 14.53 6.51 -8.91
C LYS A 207 13.40 5.48 -8.97
N ARG A 208 12.39 5.58 -8.09
CA ARG A 208 11.23 4.66 -8.10
C ARG A 208 10.42 4.81 -9.37
N ARG A 209 10.13 6.05 -9.81
CA ARG A 209 9.40 6.31 -11.06
C ARG A 209 10.13 5.73 -12.26
N LEU A 210 11.42 6.03 -12.42
CA LEU A 210 12.22 5.51 -13.52
C LEU A 210 12.38 3.97 -13.47
N ALA A 211 12.40 3.39 -12.27
CA ALA A 211 12.40 1.94 -12.12
C ALA A 211 11.09 1.31 -12.62
N VAL A 212 9.95 1.93 -12.31
CA VAL A 212 8.64 1.52 -12.84
C VAL A 212 8.59 1.69 -14.35
N ASP A 213 9.09 2.82 -14.89
CA ASP A 213 9.11 3.08 -16.33
C ASP A 213 10.04 2.14 -17.10
N GLY A 214 11.14 1.74 -16.49
CA GLY A 214 12.15 0.87 -17.09
C GLY A 214 11.98 -0.62 -16.81
N VAL A 215 10.92 -1.04 -16.09
CA VAL A 215 10.73 -2.45 -15.74
C VAL A 215 10.35 -3.29 -16.95
N LYS A 216 11.02 -4.44 -17.09
CA LYS A 216 10.70 -5.46 -18.11
C LYS A 216 10.53 -6.80 -17.42
N TYR A 217 9.41 -7.46 -17.66
CA TYR A 217 9.11 -8.77 -17.10
C TYR A 217 9.48 -9.88 -18.07
N HIS A 218 9.76 -11.05 -17.52
CA HIS A 218 10.07 -12.28 -18.26
C HIS A 218 9.46 -13.47 -17.52
N LYS A 219 8.79 -14.36 -18.24
CA LYS A 219 8.27 -15.62 -17.68
C LYS A 219 9.41 -16.47 -17.12
N THR A 220 9.21 -17.04 -15.92
CA THR A 220 10.21 -17.90 -15.27
C THR A 220 10.05 -19.38 -15.62
N GLY A 221 8.97 -19.78 -16.30
CA GLY A 221 8.58 -21.18 -16.46
C GLY A 221 7.91 -21.78 -15.21
N GLN A 222 7.84 -21.04 -14.10
CA GLN A 222 7.14 -21.44 -12.88
C GLN A 222 5.71 -20.91 -12.87
N SER A 223 4.82 -21.60 -12.15
CA SER A 223 3.45 -21.18 -11.93
C SER A 223 3.07 -21.28 -10.45
N TYR A 224 2.03 -20.57 -10.07
CA TYR A 224 1.34 -20.79 -8.80
C TYR A 224 0.57 -22.11 -8.88
N ASP A 225 0.62 -22.88 -7.80
CA ASP A 225 -0.12 -24.14 -7.70
C ASP A 225 -1.58 -23.86 -7.29
N MET A 226 -2.52 -24.43 -8.03
CA MET A 226 -3.95 -24.35 -7.70
C MET A 226 -4.28 -24.97 -6.33
N MET A 227 -3.51 -25.95 -5.86
CA MET A 227 -3.68 -26.57 -4.54
C MET A 227 -3.48 -25.57 -3.38
N LEU A 228 -2.84 -24.41 -3.63
CA LEU A 228 -2.72 -23.37 -2.61
C LEU A 228 -4.08 -22.78 -2.22
N PHE A 229 -5.09 -22.85 -3.08
CA PHE A 229 -6.45 -22.44 -2.73
C PHE A 229 -7.11 -23.38 -1.69
N GLU A 230 -6.80 -24.68 -1.69
CA GLU A 230 -7.31 -25.64 -0.71
C GLU A 230 -6.77 -25.38 0.70
N ASN A 231 -5.50 -24.97 0.79
CA ASN A 231 -4.81 -24.77 2.06
C ASN A 231 -5.01 -23.36 2.63
N TYR A 232 -5.74 -22.51 1.92
CA TYR A 232 -5.94 -21.13 2.31
C TYR A 232 -7.24 -21.01 3.12
N GLU A 233 -7.16 -21.19 4.43
CA GLU A 233 -8.20 -20.74 5.35
C GLU A 233 -8.22 -19.21 5.36
N LEU A 234 -9.09 -18.62 4.57
CA LEU A 234 -9.38 -17.19 4.62
C LEU A 234 -10.04 -16.86 5.96
N GLU A 235 -9.25 -16.42 6.93
CA GLU A 235 -9.78 -15.73 8.09
C GLU A 235 -10.36 -14.38 7.62
N THR A 236 -11.65 -14.38 7.31
CA THR A 236 -12.34 -13.21 6.78
C THR A 236 -12.87 -12.36 7.90
N TYR A 237 -12.46 -11.13 7.91
CA TYR A 237 -13.11 -10.08 8.69
C TYR A 237 -14.13 -9.41 7.79
N LEU A 238 -15.41 -9.53 8.11
CA LEU A 238 -16.45 -8.77 7.43
C LEU A 238 -16.35 -7.32 7.85
N TYR A 239 -16.46 -6.42 6.87
CA TYR A 239 -16.49 -5.00 7.13
C TYR A 239 -17.73 -4.63 7.97
N ASP A 240 -17.56 -3.85 9.03
CA ASP A 240 -18.63 -3.50 10.00
C ASP A 240 -19.87 -2.88 9.34
N ALA A 241 -19.73 -2.17 8.22
CA ALA A 241 -20.83 -1.57 7.47
C ALA A 241 -21.72 -2.63 6.81
N ILE A 242 -21.15 -3.74 6.36
CA ILE A 242 -21.89 -4.87 5.76
C ILE A 242 -22.72 -5.56 6.83
N MET A 243 -22.19 -5.67 8.05
CA MET A 243 -22.92 -6.24 9.19
C MET A 243 -24.08 -5.37 9.66
N LYS A 244 -23.96 -4.05 9.56
CA LYS A 244 -25.03 -3.10 9.93
C LYS A 244 -26.19 -3.09 8.94
N SER A 245 -25.97 -3.38 7.68
CA SER A 245 -27.01 -3.42 6.66
C SER A 245 -27.76 -4.76 6.55
N GLY A 246 -27.40 -5.76 7.36
CA GLY A 246 -28.01 -7.10 7.30
C GLY A 246 -27.67 -7.86 6.01
N ALA A 247 -26.73 -7.37 5.24
CA ALA A 247 -26.33 -7.97 3.97
C ALA A 247 -25.17 -8.92 4.23
N VAL A 248 -25.38 -10.08 4.01
CA VAL A 248 -25.32 -11.06 2.96
C VAL A 248 -24.22 -12.06 3.22
N ALA A 249 -24.63 -13.17 3.77
CA ALA A 249 -24.03 -14.42 3.37
C ALA A 249 -24.10 -14.44 1.83
N VAL A 250 -22.95 -14.49 1.14
CA VAL A 250 -22.92 -14.91 -0.25
C VAL A 250 -23.14 -16.43 -0.21
N ALA A 251 -24.26 -16.84 0.40
CA ALA A 251 -24.60 -18.23 0.65
C ALA A 251 -24.92 -18.98 -0.65
N ASP A 252 -25.13 -18.25 -1.74
CA ASP A 252 -25.47 -18.78 -3.05
C ASP A 252 -24.50 -18.31 -4.15
N ALA A 253 -23.24 -17.96 -3.80
CA ALA A 253 -22.24 -17.62 -4.79
C ALA A 253 -21.84 -18.84 -5.62
N ASP A 254 -22.60 -19.11 -6.67
CA ASP A 254 -22.29 -20.20 -7.61
C ASP A 254 -21.13 -19.85 -8.56
N LYS A 255 -20.71 -18.59 -8.58
CA LYS A 255 -19.70 -18.05 -9.52
C LYS A 255 -18.29 -17.94 -8.95
N THR A 256 -18.03 -18.46 -7.75
CA THR A 256 -16.69 -18.43 -7.13
C THR A 256 -16.34 -19.74 -6.42
N ILE A 257 -15.04 -19.96 -6.17
CA ILE A 257 -14.54 -21.20 -5.52
C ILE A 257 -14.75 -21.24 -4.01
N TYR A 258 -15.27 -20.20 -3.41
CA TYR A 258 -15.51 -20.10 -1.98
C TYR A 258 -17.00 -19.95 -1.67
N ASP A 259 -17.41 -20.28 -0.45
CA ASP A 259 -18.76 -20.04 0.06
C ASP A 259 -19.01 -18.59 0.47
N TYR A 260 -17.92 -17.83 0.72
CA TYR A 260 -17.93 -16.40 1.01
C TYR A 260 -16.77 -15.70 0.32
N VAL A 261 -16.93 -14.41 0.03
CA VAL A 261 -15.87 -13.56 -0.50
C VAL A 261 -15.46 -12.53 0.56
N ALA A 262 -14.17 -12.53 0.89
CA ALA A 262 -13.59 -11.50 1.74
C ALA A 262 -13.40 -10.21 0.98
N VAL A 263 -13.96 -9.13 1.49
CA VAL A 263 -13.77 -7.79 0.94
C VAL A 263 -13.20 -6.87 2.01
N ASP A 264 -12.28 -5.99 1.62
CA ASP A 264 -11.56 -5.10 2.51
C ASP A 264 -12.09 -3.66 2.46
N SER A 265 -13.02 -3.36 1.53
CA SER A 265 -13.60 -2.04 1.34
C SER A 265 -15.04 -2.10 0.78
N GLU A 266 -15.77 -0.99 0.91
CA GLU A 266 -17.10 -0.83 0.32
C GLU A 266 -17.07 -0.90 -1.22
N ILE A 267 -16.00 -0.41 -1.84
CA ILE A 267 -15.78 -0.46 -3.29
C ILE A 267 -15.70 -1.91 -3.76
N GLU A 268 -14.88 -2.71 -3.09
CA GLU A 268 -14.77 -4.16 -3.37
C GLU A 268 -16.09 -4.88 -3.15
N TYR A 269 -16.83 -4.52 -2.11
CA TYR A 269 -18.15 -5.09 -1.85
C TYR A 269 -19.14 -4.82 -2.98
N ASN A 270 -19.25 -3.56 -3.41
CA ASN A 270 -20.13 -3.18 -4.50
C ASN A 270 -19.72 -3.84 -5.82
N PHE A 271 -18.41 -3.95 -6.07
CA PHE A 271 -17.88 -4.64 -7.24
C PHE A 271 -18.23 -6.13 -7.21
N MET A 272 -17.99 -6.82 -6.08
CA MET A 272 -18.36 -8.23 -5.89
C MET A 272 -19.86 -8.46 -6.10
N LYS A 273 -20.70 -7.58 -5.52
CA LYS A 273 -22.16 -7.65 -5.70
C LYS A 273 -22.54 -7.52 -7.16
N SER A 274 -21.95 -6.59 -7.90
CA SER A 274 -22.18 -6.43 -9.34
C SER A 274 -21.73 -7.65 -10.13
N LEU A 275 -20.64 -8.33 -9.74
CA LEU A 275 -20.21 -9.59 -10.35
C LEU A 275 -21.20 -10.72 -10.14
N GLU A 276 -21.78 -10.84 -8.93
CA GLU A 276 -22.80 -11.88 -8.64
C GLU A 276 -24.11 -11.63 -9.43
N GLU A 277 -24.57 -10.40 -9.47
CA GLU A 277 -25.86 -10.04 -10.10
C GLU A 277 -25.80 -10.03 -11.64
N ASN A 278 -24.63 -9.89 -12.25
CA ASN A 278 -24.51 -9.79 -13.71
C ASN A 278 -24.49 -11.16 -14.37
N ALA A 279 -25.43 -11.41 -15.29
CA ALA A 279 -25.61 -12.69 -15.99
C ALA A 279 -24.43 -13.09 -16.90
N ASP A 280 -23.67 -12.11 -17.38
CA ASP A 280 -22.52 -12.34 -18.27
C ASP A 280 -21.25 -12.69 -17.47
N VAL A 281 -21.22 -12.49 -16.15
CA VAL A 281 -20.15 -13.00 -15.29
C VAL A 281 -20.34 -14.50 -15.13
N LYS A 282 -19.40 -15.28 -15.66
CA LYS A 282 -19.43 -16.75 -15.60
C LYS A 282 -18.74 -17.28 -14.36
N PHE A 283 -17.62 -16.64 -13.98
CA PHE A 283 -16.83 -17.01 -12.84
C PHE A 283 -15.97 -15.84 -12.34
N TYR A 284 -15.75 -15.75 -11.03
CA TYR A 284 -14.79 -14.82 -10.48
C TYR A 284 -14.13 -15.36 -9.22
N VAL A 285 -12.97 -14.83 -8.89
CA VAL A 285 -12.28 -15.13 -7.65
C VAL A 285 -11.58 -13.89 -7.10
N LYS A 286 -11.73 -13.62 -5.81
CA LYS A 286 -10.85 -12.69 -5.10
C LYS A 286 -9.50 -13.36 -4.98
N LEU A 287 -8.47 -12.72 -5.53
CA LEU A 287 -7.13 -13.28 -5.54
C LEU A 287 -6.54 -13.26 -4.12
N PRO A 288 -6.07 -14.41 -3.62
CA PRO A 288 -5.60 -14.53 -2.26
C PRO A 288 -4.26 -13.82 -2.06
N SER A 289 -3.94 -13.47 -0.82
CA SER A 289 -2.75 -12.70 -0.44
C SER A 289 -1.41 -13.34 -0.82
N TRP A 290 -1.38 -14.63 -1.11
CA TRP A 290 -0.17 -15.32 -1.61
C TRP A 290 0.04 -15.12 -3.13
N PHE A 291 -0.98 -14.71 -3.89
CA PHE A 291 -0.82 -14.36 -5.30
C PHE A 291 -0.15 -12.99 -5.40
N LYS A 292 1.17 -12.96 -5.39
CA LYS A 292 1.95 -11.72 -5.34
C LYS A 292 2.85 -11.58 -6.56
N ILE A 293 2.75 -10.43 -7.19
CA ILE A 293 3.63 -10.00 -8.28
C ILE A 293 4.74 -9.14 -7.68
N ASP A 294 5.99 -9.48 -7.96
CA ASP A 294 7.13 -8.66 -7.55
C ASP A 294 7.24 -7.43 -8.46
N THR A 295 7.32 -6.23 -7.87
CA THR A 295 7.45 -4.97 -8.62
C THR A 295 8.60 -4.13 -8.08
N PRO A 296 9.13 -3.17 -8.85
CA PRO A 296 10.20 -2.29 -8.37
C PRO A 296 9.85 -1.45 -7.13
N VAL A 297 8.56 -1.32 -6.84
CA VAL A 297 8.04 -0.54 -5.70
C VAL A 297 7.40 -1.42 -4.61
N GLY A 298 7.68 -2.72 -4.64
CA GLY A 298 7.23 -3.69 -3.64
C GLY A 298 6.29 -4.75 -4.21
N LYS A 299 5.91 -5.70 -3.37
CA LYS A 299 4.98 -6.76 -3.76
C LYS A 299 3.58 -6.20 -4.00
N TYR A 300 2.92 -6.71 -5.01
CA TYR A 300 1.58 -6.33 -5.42
C TYR A 300 0.68 -7.56 -5.49
N ASN A 301 -0.53 -7.45 -4.98
CA ASN A 301 -1.56 -8.45 -5.06
C ASN A 301 -2.80 -7.82 -5.70
N PRO A 302 -3.16 -8.16 -6.94
CA PRO A 302 -4.38 -7.69 -7.56
C PRO A 302 -5.62 -8.28 -6.88
N ASP A 303 -6.77 -7.60 -7.00
CA ASP A 303 -7.97 -7.97 -6.26
C ASP A 303 -8.72 -9.14 -6.87
N TRP A 304 -8.99 -9.11 -8.17
CA TRP A 304 -9.97 -9.98 -8.81
C TRP A 304 -9.43 -10.65 -10.06
N ALA A 305 -9.83 -11.90 -10.26
CA ALA A 305 -9.78 -12.56 -11.58
C ALA A 305 -11.19 -12.95 -11.98
N VAL A 306 -11.57 -12.64 -13.23
CA VAL A 306 -12.96 -12.73 -13.72
C VAL A 306 -13.01 -13.39 -15.09
N ALA A 307 -13.99 -14.27 -15.27
CA ALA A 307 -14.41 -14.80 -16.56
C ALA A 307 -15.77 -14.15 -16.94
N PHE A 308 -15.79 -13.37 -17.99
CA PHE A 308 -16.91 -12.54 -18.43
C PHE A 308 -17.28 -12.79 -19.89
N GLY A 309 -18.55 -12.81 -20.22
CA GLY A 309 -19.07 -12.86 -21.57
C GLY A 309 -20.06 -13.98 -21.84
N GLY A 310 -20.73 -13.91 -22.99
CA GLY A 310 -21.71 -14.88 -23.49
C GLY A 310 -21.06 -16.02 -24.27
N ASP A 311 -21.22 -16.01 -25.61
CA ASP A 311 -20.68 -17.05 -26.49
C ASP A 311 -19.14 -17.07 -26.52
N LYS A 312 -18.50 -15.90 -26.29
CA LYS A 312 -17.06 -15.78 -26.17
C LYS A 312 -16.71 -15.27 -24.80
N VAL A 313 -16.02 -16.09 -24.02
CA VAL A 313 -15.58 -15.73 -22.65
C VAL A 313 -14.26 -14.96 -22.71
N VAL A 314 -14.23 -13.79 -22.05
CA VAL A 314 -13.03 -12.99 -21.83
C VAL A 314 -12.58 -13.20 -20.39
N TYR A 315 -11.29 -13.48 -20.23
CA TYR A 315 -10.67 -13.68 -18.93
C TYR A 315 -9.79 -12.47 -18.61
N PHE A 316 -9.96 -11.86 -17.46
CA PHE A 316 -9.18 -10.70 -17.07
C PHE A 316 -8.90 -10.66 -15.56
N VAL A 317 -7.88 -9.85 -15.19
CA VAL A 317 -7.58 -9.49 -13.80
C VAL A 317 -7.95 -8.03 -13.60
N ALA A 318 -8.54 -7.71 -12.45
CA ALA A 318 -8.94 -6.35 -12.11
C ALA A 318 -8.42 -5.91 -10.75
N GLU A 319 -8.21 -4.60 -10.63
CA GLU A 319 -7.89 -3.92 -9.37
C GLU A 319 -8.92 -2.84 -9.11
N THR A 320 -9.65 -2.99 -8.01
CA THR A 320 -10.71 -2.04 -7.64
C THR A 320 -10.14 -0.85 -6.86
N LYS A 321 -10.51 0.36 -7.31
CA LYS A 321 -10.15 1.62 -6.65
C LYS A 321 -11.32 2.60 -6.69
N GLY A 322 -11.25 3.65 -5.88
CA GLY A 322 -12.29 4.69 -5.86
C GLY A 322 -12.39 5.53 -7.12
N SER A 323 -11.49 5.33 -8.08
CA SER A 323 -11.43 6.05 -9.36
C SER A 323 -10.89 5.15 -10.46
N ASP A 324 -11.33 5.40 -11.70
CA ASP A 324 -10.82 4.74 -12.91
C ASP A 324 -9.57 5.43 -13.47
N ASP A 325 -9.17 6.56 -12.91
CA ASP A 325 -7.98 7.30 -13.31
C ASP A 325 -6.78 6.92 -12.45
N LEU A 326 -5.75 6.37 -13.09
CA LEU A 326 -4.49 6.03 -12.42
C LEU A 326 -3.76 7.26 -11.84
N ARG A 327 -4.03 8.46 -12.37
CA ARG A 327 -3.44 9.72 -11.91
C ARG A 327 -4.24 10.43 -10.83
N ASP A 328 -5.30 9.79 -10.35
CA ASP A 328 -6.10 10.35 -9.27
C ASP A 328 -5.23 10.59 -8.02
N ASN A 329 -5.40 11.76 -7.40
CA ASN A 329 -4.66 12.17 -6.21
C ASN A 329 -4.90 11.27 -4.99
N HIS A 330 -5.93 10.41 -5.03
CA HIS A 330 -6.19 9.42 -3.98
C HIS A 330 -5.28 8.19 -4.07
N LEU A 331 -4.56 7.98 -5.20
CA LEU A 331 -3.59 6.92 -5.37
C LEU A 331 -2.19 7.43 -5.08
N SER A 332 -1.52 6.81 -4.11
CA SER A 332 -0.11 7.11 -3.84
C SER A 332 0.79 6.73 -5.03
N ASP A 333 1.94 7.38 -5.16
CA ASP A 333 2.95 7.06 -6.18
C ASP A 333 3.33 5.56 -6.17
N SER A 334 3.31 4.94 -4.98
CA SER A 334 3.61 3.52 -4.82
C SER A 334 2.51 2.64 -5.43
N GLU A 335 1.24 2.98 -5.22
CA GLU A 335 0.10 2.24 -5.79
C GLU A 335 0.04 2.40 -7.31
N GLN A 336 0.21 3.61 -7.83
CA GLN A 336 0.31 3.86 -9.26
C GLN A 336 1.45 3.04 -9.90
N GLY A 337 2.60 3.01 -9.23
CA GLY A 337 3.76 2.23 -9.65
C GLY A 337 3.51 0.72 -9.63
N LYS A 338 2.80 0.20 -8.63
CA LYS A 338 2.41 -1.22 -8.56
C LYS A 338 1.45 -1.59 -9.69
N ILE A 339 0.39 -0.80 -9.92
CA ILE A 339 -0.58 -1.02 -10.99
C ILE A 339 0.10 -0.97 -12.37
N THR A 340 0.97 0.03 -12.60
CA THR A 340 1.72 0.15 -13.85
C THR A 340 2.64 -1.04 -14.10
N SER A 341 3.33 -1.50 -13.06
CA SER A 341 4.20 -2.68 -13.14
C SER A 341 3.40 -3.96 -13.38
N ALA A 342 2.26 -4.11 -12.69
CA ALA A 342 1.37 -5.26 -12.87
C ALA A 342 0.84 -5.33 -14.30
N ARG A 343 0.49 -4.21 -14.93
CA ARG A 343 0.06 -4.18 -16.34
C ARG A 343 1.11 -4.83 -17.23
N ARG A 344 2.39 -4.49 -17.07
CA ARG A 344 3.49 -5.11 -17.84
C ARG A 344 3.71 -6.58 -17.53
N HIS A 345 3.47 -6.99 -16.27
CA HIS A 345 3.50 -8.41 -15.90
C HIS A 345 2.42 -9.18 -16.64
N PHE A 346 1.18 -8.68 -16.63
CA PHE A 346 0.06 -9.33 -17.28
C PHE A 346 0.17 -9.30 -18.82
N ASP A 347 0.72 -8.23 -19.39
CA ASP A 347 1.07 -8.16 -20.82
C ASP A 347 2.08 -9.27 -21.20
N GLU A 348 3.12 -9.48 -20.38
CA GLU A 348 4.14 -10.53 -20.61
C GLU A 348 3.51 -11.93 -20.56
N ILE A 349 2.56 -12.19 -19.68
CA ILE A 349 1.90 -13.50 -19.60
C ILE A 349 0.72 -13.64 -20.58
N GLY A 350 0.30 -12.57 -21.24
CA GLY A 350 -0.80 -12.56 -22.20
C GLY A 350 -2.18 -12.61 -21.55
N ALA A 351 -2.32 -12.07 -20.34
CA ALA A 351 -3.59 -11.97 -19.62
C ALA A 351 -4.07 -10.50 -19.61
N PRO A 352 -5.30 -10.18 -19.98
CA PRO A 352 -5.85 -8.85 -19.86
C PRO A 352 -5.86 -8.37 -18.40
N TYR A 353 -5.43 -7.13 -18.18
CA TYR A 353 -5.39 -6.49 -16.85
C TYR A 353 -6.08 -5.14 -16.89
N LEU A 354 -7.15 -5.00 -16.13
CA LEU A 354 -8.01 -3.82 -16.07
C LEU A 354 -7.84 -3.15 -14.70
N ALA A 355 -7.08 -2.08 -14.66
CA ALA A 355 -6.80 -1.34 -13.44
C ALA A 355 -6.37 0.11 -13.71
N PRO A 356 -6.77 1.06 -12.84
CA PRO A 356 -7.79 0.87 -11.81
C PRO A 356 -9.20 0.79 -12.40
N VAL A 357 -10.14 0.18 -11.66
CA VAL A 357 -11.57 0.17 -12.00
C VAL A 357 -12.40 0.52 -10.78
N SER A 358 -13.44 1.32 -10.96
CA SER A 358 -14.34 1.73 -9.88
C SER A 358 -15.64 0.91 -9.83
N SER A 359 -16.03 0.33 -10.95
CA SER A 359 -17.28 -0.46 -11.10
C SER A 359 -17.17 -1.51 -12.20
N LEU A 360 -18.16 -2.41 -12.26
CA LEU A 360 -18.25 -3.38 -13.35
C LEU A 360 -18.58 -2.70 -14.70
N GLU A 361 -19.36 -1.61 -14.70
CA GLU A 361 -19.62 -0.85 -15.92
C GLU A 361 -18.33 -0.27 -16.50
N SER A 362 -17.42 0.21 -15.66
CA SER A 362 -16.12 0.70 -16.12
C SER A 362 -15.26 -0.40 -16.73
N VAL A 363 -15.36 -1.62 -16.21
CA VAL A 363 -14.73 -2.81 -16.79
C VAL A 363 -15.31 -3.11 -18.18
N ILE A 364 -16.63 -3.16 -18.31
CA ILE A 364 -17.30 -3.45 -19.57
C ILE A 364 -16.89 -2.42 -20.64
N THR A 365 -16.92 -1.14 -20.29
CA THR A 365 -16.48 -0.06 -21.20
C THR A 365 -15.03 -0.22 -21.66
N LYS A 366 -14.14 -0.69 -20.75
CA LYS A 366 -12.72 -0.95 -21.11
C LYS A 366 -12.51 -2.21 -21.95
N LEU A 367 -13.43 -3.16 -21.91
CA LEU A 367 -13.38 -4.38 -22.74
C LEU A 367 -13.93 -4.16 -24.16
N GLU A 368 -14.81 -3.17 -24.34
CA GLU A 368 -15.42 -2.82 -25.63
C GLU A 368 -14.55 -1.88 -26.50
N ASN A 369 -13.58 -1.18 -25.86
CA ASN A 369 -12.64 -0.27 -26.53
C ASN A 369 -11.29 -0.96 -26.83
#